data_b1e606a46ea147a5df2e4d60090888bd
#
_entry.id   b1e606a46ea147a5df2e4d60090888bd
#
_cell.length_a   1.000
_cell.length_b   1.000
_cell.length_c   1.000
_cell.angle_alpha   90.00
_cell.angle_beta   90.00
_cell.angle_gamma   90.00
#
_symmetry.space_group_name_H-M   'P 1'
#
loop_
_entity.id
_entity.type
_entity.pdbx_description
1 polymer ?
#
loop_
_entity_poly.entity_id
_entity_poly.type
_entity_poly.pdbx_seq_one_letter_code
_entity_poly.pdbx_strand_id
1 'polypeptide(L)'
;GVGANGGGGGGGGAGHANRGGDGGLGGAGGAAYGDAAAPLAPGSGGGTGYDPGGKGGGAIRIEADDRVEIHGTLSVNGSKGGANSRGGGGSGGSIYITCRRFAGSTNGLISAQGADGENNQFDYCGGGGSGGRIAVLYDSTAQAAEPRPAVRFRAYGGTSYNPLAGQSDDGTLYFPDPS
;
A
#
# COMPACT_ATOMS: atom_id res chain seq x y z
N GLY A 1 -5.30 -8.02 -4.66
CA GLY A 1 -6.02 -8.38 -5.88
C GLY A 1 -6.34 -7.16 -6.73
N VAL A 2 -6.48 -7.35 -8.01
CA VAL A 2 -6.83 -6.27 -8.96
C VAL A 2 -8.25 -5.80 -8.67
N GLY A 3 -8.48 -4.48 -8.73
CA GLY A 3 -9.82 -3.91 -8.68
C GLY A 3 -10.63 -4.27 -9.92
N ALA A 4 -11.93 -4.51 -9.76
CA ALA A 4 -12.81 -4.85 -10.87
C ALA A 4 -13.10 -3.64 -11.76
N ASN A 5 -13.31 -3.88 -13.06
CA ASN A 5 -13.70 -2.86 -14.02
C ASN A 5 -15.13 -2.36 -13.76
N GLY A 6 -15.35 -1.08 -13.93
CA GLY A 6 -16.62 -0.42 -13.64
C GLY A 6 -17.70 -0.50 -14.71
N GLY A 7 -17.38 -0.99 -15.92
CA GLY A 7 -18.36 -1.18 -17.01
C GLY A 7 -19.17 0.07 -17.44
N GLY A 8 -18.75 1.26 -17.09
CA GLY A 8 -19.46 2.54 -17.26
C GLY A 8 -19.61 3.33 -15.97
N GLY A 9 -19.43 2.66 -14.83
CA GLY A 9 -19.25 3.26 -13.50
C GLY A 9 -17.79 3.50 -13.16
N GLY A 10 -17.46 3.69 -11.87
CA GLY A 10 -16.12 3.79 -11.36
C GLY A 10 -15.43 2.42 -11.26
N GLY A 11 -14.14 2.33 -11.60
CA GLY A 11 -13.32 1.12 -11.37
C GLY A 11 -13.06 0.91 -9.88
N GLY A 12 -13.05 -0.34 -9.42
CA GLY A 12 -12.67 -0.69 -8.05
C GLY A 12 -11.21 -0.41 -7.76
N GLY A 13 -10.86 -0.02 -6.55
CA GLY A 13 -9.49 0.10 -6.08
C GLY A 13 -8.82 -1.27 -5.91
N ALA A 14 -7.51 -1.31 -6.03
CA ALA A 14 -6.73 -2.52 -5.84
C ALA A 14 -6.62 -2.91 -4.37
N GLY A 15 -6.63 -4.22 -4.08
CA GLY A 15 -6.30 -4.75 -2.77
C GLY A 15 -4.88 -5.30 -2.72
N HIS A 16 -4.23 -5.27 -1.58
CA HIS A 16 -2.97 -5.94 -1.28
C HIS A 16 -2.94 -6.39 0.18
N ALA A 17 -2.57 -5.53 1.12
CA ALA A 17 -2.59 -5.89 2.54
C ALA A 17 -4.01 -6.18 3.01
N ASN A 18 -4.94 -5.37 2.54
CA ASN A 18 -6.36 -5.47 2.81
C ASN A 18 -7.17 -5.21 1.52
N ARG A 19 -8.48 -5.06 1.66
CA ARG A 19 -9.37 -4.85 0.52
C ARG A 19 -9.23 -3.44 -0.03
N GLY A 20 -9.26 -3.27 -1.33
CA GLY A 20 -9.45 -1.99 -2.01
C GLY A 20 -10.89 -1.48 -1.91
N GLY A 21 -11.10 -0.21 -2.07
CA GLY A 21 -12.41 0.44 -2.08
C GLY A 21 -13.22 0.11 -3.33
N ASP A 22 -14.55 0.08 -3.21
CA ASP A 22 -15.43 -0.10 -4.37
C ASP A 22 -15.50 1.19 -5.20
N GLY A 23 -15.63 1.05 -6.49
CA GLY A 23 -15.95 2.17 -7.38
C GLY A 23 -17.44 2.51 -7.32
N GLY A 24 -17.78 3.79 -7.47
CA GLY A 24 -19.17 4.25 -7.49
C GLY A 24 -19.91 3.69 -8.69
N LEU A 25 -21.08 3.09 -8.49
CA LEU A 25 -21.93 2.42 -9.50
C LEU A 25 -21.13 1.46 -10.41
N GLY A 26 -20.06 0.84 -9.88
CA GLY A 26 -19.11 0.13 -10.73
C GLY A 26 -18.41 -1.04 -10.10
N GLY A 27 -17.07 -1.07 -10.26
CA GLY A 27 -16.23 -2.20 -9.94
C GLY A 27 -16.03 -2.45 -8.46
N ALA A 28 -16.08 -3.70 -8.03
CA ALA A 28 -15.72 -4.09 -6.67
C ALA A 28 -14.23 -3.89 -6.40
N GLY A 29 -13.88 -3.54 -5.16
CA GLY A 29 -12.51 -3.47 -4.70
C GLY A 29 -11.81 -4.82 -4.72
N GLY A 30 -10.52 -4.82 -5.03
CA GLY A 30 -9.69 -6.02 -5.07
C GLY A 30 -9.49 -6.63 -3.68
N ALA A 31 -9.41 -7.96 -3.62
CA ALA A 31 -9.20 -8.69 -2.37
C ALA A 31 -7.76 -8.58 -1.86
N ALA A 32 -7.57 -8.77 -0.55
CA ALA A 32 -6.26 -8.92 0.07
C ALA A 32 -5.52 -10.18 -0.42
N TYR A 33 -4.18 -10.14 -0.39
CA TYR A 33 -3.32 -11.31 -0.68
C TYR A 33 -1.94 -11.13 -0.05
N GLY A 34 -1.14 -12.21 -0.09
CA GLY A 34 0.24 -12.21 0.41
C GLY A 34 0.34 -12.36 1.93
N ASP A 35 1.57 -12.41 2.44
CA ASP A 35 1.90 -12.60 3.84
C ASP A 35 2.35 -11.27 4.47
N ALA A 36 1.89 -10.99 5.69
CA ALA A 36 2.26 -9.78 6.43
C ALA A 36 3.67 -9.88 7.04
N ALA A 37 4.09 -11.06 7.47
CA ALA A 37 5.39 -11.27 8.12
C ALA A 37 6.54 -11.39 7.10
N ALA A 38 6.25 -11.87 5.88
CA ALA A 38 7.22 -12.00 4.81
C ALA A 38 6.63 -11.47 3.47
N PRO A 39 6.40 -10.16 3.35
CA PRO A 39 5.73 -9.59 2.19
C PRO A 39 6.70 -9.50 1.00
N LEU A 40 6.48 -10.32 -0.02
CA LEU A 40 7.31 -10.37 -1.23
C LEU A 40 6.56 -10.01 -2.51
N ALA A 41 5.22 -9.96 -2.46
CA ALA A 41 4.40 -9.67 -3.62
C ALA A 41 4.30 -8.16 -3.88
N PRO A 42 4.37 -7.70 -5.14
CA PRO A 42 4.06 -6.31 -5.47
C PRO A 42 2.58 -6.01 -5.26
N GLY A 43 2.24 -4.74 -5.22
CA GLY A 43 0.86 -4.28 -5.22
C GLY A 43 0.14 -4.55 -6.55
N SER A 44 -1.17 -4.46 -6.52
CA SER A 44 -2.05 -4.68 -7.69
C SER A 44 -2.52 -3.37 -8.30
N GLY A 45 -2.91 -3.42 -9.56
CA GLY A 45 -3.54 -2.30 -10.25
C GLY A 45 -5.01 -2.12 -9.90
N GLY A 46 -5.47 -0.90 -9.93
CA GLY A 46 -6.88 -0.55 -9.84
C GLY A 46 -7.67 -0.96 -11.08
N GLY A 47 -8.98 -1.10 -10.94
CA GLY A 47 -9.88 -1.41 -12.04
C GLY A 47 -10.05 -0.23 -13.00
N THR A 48 -10.36 -0.55 -14.24
CA THR A 48 -10.66 0.43 -15.28
C THR A 48 -12.05 1.01 -15.07
N GLY A 49 -12.18 2.32 -15.11
CA GLY A 49 -13.44 3.02 -15.32
C GLY A 49 -13.60 3.39 -16.79
N TYR A 50 -13.56 4.68 -17.10
CA TYR A 50 -13.48 5.14 -18.48
C TYR A 50 -12.05 5.03 -19.02
N ASP A 51 -11.03 5.28 -18.19
CA ASP A 51 -9.62 5.12 -18.46
C ASP A 51 -9.00 4.05 -17.56
N PRO A 52 -7.75 3.62 -17.82
CA PRO A 52 -7.07 2.61 -17.01
C PRO A 52 -6.97 3.01 -15.54
N GLY A 53 -7.13 2.06 -14.65
CA GLY A 53 -6.85 2.23 -13.24
C GLY A 53 -5.35 2.48 -12.94
N GLY A 54 -5.05 2.88 -11.72
CA GLY A 54 -3.70 3.15 -11.25
C GLY A 54 -2.86 1.88 -11.16
N LYS A 55 -1.55 2.03 -11.26
CA LYS A 55 -0.60 0.92 -11.10
C LYS A 55 -0.36 0.62 -9.63
N GLY A 56 -0.16 -0.64 -9.29
CA GLY A 56 0.28 -1.05 -7.97
C GLY A 56 1.74 -0.67 -7.69
N GLY A 57 2.08 -0.54 -6.41
CA GLY A 57 3.44 -0.35 -5.95
C GLY A 57 4.33 -1.58 -6.20
N GLY A 58 5.63 -1.39 -6.28
CA GLY A 58 6.60 -2.47 -6.46
C GLY A 58 6.82 -3.31 -5.20
N ALA A 59 7.91 -4.09 -5.20
CA ALA A 59 8.38 -4.80 -4.02
C ALA A 59 9.87 -4.50 -3.80
N ILE A 60 10.25 -4.25 -2.54
CA ILE A 60 11.63 -4.05 -2.09
C ILE A 60 11.94 -5.11 -1.04
N ARG A 61 13.04 -5.85 -1.23
CA ARG A 61 13.61 -6.74 -0.23
C ARG A 61 15.03 -6.31 0.10
N ILE A 62 15.32 -6.14 1.38
CA ILE A 62 16.66 -5.80 1.91
C ILE A 62 17.03 -6.85 2.93
N GLU A 63 18.19 -7.46 2.75
CA GLU A 63 18.77 -8.42 3.69
C GLU A 63 20.19 -7.98 4.06
N ALA A 64 20.47 -7.88 5.34
CA ALA A 64 21.79 -7.53 5.85
C ALA A 64 22.13 -8.38 7.07
N ASP A 65 23.35 -8.89 7.12
CA ASP A 65 23.81 -9.73 8.22
C ASP A 65 23.95 -8.95 9.54
N ASP A 66 24.20 -7.65 9.46
CA ASP A 66 24.38 -6.83 10.65
C ASP A 66 23.36 -5.69 10.74
N ARG A 67 23.50 -4.60 10.00
CA ARG A 67 22.75 -3.38 10.25
C ARG A 67 22.11 -2.81 8.98
N VAL A 68 20.87 -2.34 9.12
CA VAL A 68 20.17 -1.52 8.13
C VAL A 68 19.86 -0.16 8.74
N GLU A 69 20.27 0.91 8.06
CA GLU A 69 19.99 2.29 8.46
C GLU A 69 19.19 3.01 7.38
N ILE A 70 18.10 3.67 7.77
CA ILE A 70 17.24 4.41 6.87
C ILE A 70 17.25 5.90 7.22
N HIS A 71 17.89 6.71 6.37
CA HIS A 71 17.96 8.17 6.49
C HIS A 71 17.25 8.91 5.34
N GLY A 72 16.79 8.18 4.35
CA GLY A 72 16.05 8.66 3.18
C GLY A 72 14.71 7.97 3.04
N THR A 73 14.19 7.91 1.81
CA THR A 73 12.87 7.34 1.53
C THR A 73 12.97 6.03 0.77
N LEU A 74 12.34 4.98 1.30
CA LEU A 74 11.96 3.77 0.56
C LEU A 74 10.47 3.87 0.24
N SER A 75 10.11 3.83 -1.05
CA SER A 75 8.71 4.00 -1.45
C SER A 75 8.30 2.96 -2.49
N VAL A 76 7.19 2.30 -2.19
CA VAL A 76 6.48 1.37 -3.08
C VAL A 76 4.98 1.72 -3.10
N ASN A 77 4.67 3.00 -3.24
CA ASN A 77 3.29 3.47 -3.27
C ASN A 77 2.60 3.07 -4.58
N GLY A 78 1.30 2.88 -4.51
CA GLY A 78 0.45 2.81 -5.69
C GLY A 78 0.34 4.15 -6.41
N SER A 79 -0.19 4.17 -7.62
CA SER A 79 -0.46 5.39 -8.37
C SER A 79 -1.96 5.54 -8.65
N LYS A 80 -2.38 6.79 -8.84
CA LYS A 80 -3.73 7.08 -9.35
C LYS A 80 -3.89 6.59 -10.78
N GLY A 81 -5.12 6.41 -11.21
CA GLY A 81 -5.47 6.21 -12.61
C GLY A 81 -5.22 7.45 -13.47
N GLY A 82 -5.57 7.41 -14.75
CA GLY A 82 -5.47 8.55 -15.66
C GLY A 82 -6.36 9.73 -15.24
N ALA A 83 -5.89 10.94 -15.49
CA ALA A 83 -6.60 12.17 -15.12
C ALA A 83 -7.87 12.36 -15.96
N ASN A 84 -9.01 12.32 -15.55
CA ASN A 84 -10.35 12.34 -16.12
C ASN A 84 -11.03 10.96 -16.11
N SER A 85 -10.41 9.97 -15.53
CA SER A 85 -10.89 8.60 -15.55
C SER A 85 -11.55 8.27 -14.22
N ARG A 86 -12.56 7.48 -14.30
CA ARG A 86 -13.24 6.85 -13.18
C ARG A 86 -12.47 5.62 -12.71
N GLY A 87 -11.12 5.61 -12.91
CA GLY A 87 -10.26 4.49 -12.60
C GLY A 87 -10.03 4.33 -11.10
N GLY A 88 -9.96 3.10 -10.65
CA GLY A 88 -9.57 2.79 -9.26
C GLY A 88 -8.09 3.08 -9.00
N GLY A 89 -7.74 3.42 -7.78
CA GLY A 89 -6.36 3.58 -7.33
C GLY A 89 -5.62 2.23 -7.25
N GLY A 90 -4.31 2.24 -7.54
CA GLY A 90 -3.43 1.10 -7.31
C GLY A 90 -3.11 0.92 -5.82
N SER A 91 -2.93 -0.31 -5.35
CA SER A 91 -2.53 -0.59 -3.98
C SER A 91 -1.05 -0.29 -3.72
N GLY A 92 -0.68 -0.04 -2.46
CA GLY A 92 0.72 -0.06 -2.05
C GLY A 92 1.33 -1.44 -2.27
N GLY A 93 2.66 -1.49 -2.41
CA GLY A 93 3.42 -2.71 -2.60
C GLY A 93 3.96 -3.31 -1.30
N SER A 94 5.10 -4.01 -1.37
CA SER A 94 5.74 -4.65 -0.23
C SER A 94 7.13 -4.10 0.04
N ILE A 95 7.46 -3.90 1.32
CA ILE A 95 8.83 -3.66 1.79
C ILE A 95 9.15 -4.69 2.86
N TYR A 96 10.17 -5.51 2.61
CA TYR A 96 10.63 -6.55 3.52
C TYR A 96 12.10 -6.35 3.85
N ILE A 97 12.39 -6.09 5.12
CA ILE A 97 13.73 -5.83 5.62
C ILE A 97 14.07 -6.88 6.66
N THR A 98 15.21 -7.57 6.52
CA THR A 98 15.77 -8.46 7.52
C THR A 98 17.17 -8.01 7.88
N CYS A 99 17.48 -7.87 9.17
CA CYS A 99 18.78 -7.46 9.66
C CYS A 99 18.96 -7.91 11.11
N ARG A 100 20.16 -7.78 11.62
CA ARG A 100 20.40 -7.97 13.05
C ARG A 100 20.02 -6.73 13.86
N ARG A 101 20.29 -5.53 13.33
CA ARG A 101 20.00 -4.24 13.96
C ARG A 101 19.35 -3.29 12.94
N PHE A 102 18.27 -2.65 13.34
CA PHE A 102 17.57 -1.67 12.53
C PHE A 102 17.70 -0.28 13.13
N ALA A 103 18.07 0.70 12.33
CA ALA A 103 18.24 2.09 12.74
C ALA A 103 17.76 3.08 11.69
N GLY A 104 17.73 4.34 12.05
CA GLY A 104 17.45 5.43 11.13
C GLY A 104 17.02 6.69 11.85
N SER A 105 17.07 7.79 11.12
CA SER A 105 16.76 9.13 11.62
C SER A 105 15.30 9.54 11.37
N THR A 106 14.91 10.68 11.90
CA THR A 106 13.60 11.31 11.65
C THR A 106 13.34 11.66 10.17
N ASN A 107 14.40 11.75 9.35
CA ASN A 107 14.28 11.91 7.90
C ASN A 107 13.99 10.59 7.18
N GLY A 108 14.19 9.43 7.85
CA GLY A 108 13.86 8.13 7.31
C GLY A 108 12.35 7.97 7.12
N LEU A 109 11.95 7.50 5.94
CA LEU A 109 10.56 7.20 5.61
C LEU A 109 10.49 5.87 4.84
N ILE A 110 9.65 4.97 5.31
CA ILE A 110 9.28 3.73 4.62
C ILE A 110 7.80 3.82 4.27
N SER A 111 7.48 3.77 2.97
CA SER A 111 6.14 4.06 2.47
C SER A 111 5.63 3.02 1.49
N ALA A 112 4.44 2.48 1.76
CA ALA A 112 3.71 1.54 0.93
C ALA A 112 2.22 1.94 0.88
N GLN A 113 1.93 3.18 0.47
CA GLN A 113 0.57 3.72 0.46
C GLN A 113 -0.20 3.28 -0.78
N GLY A 114 -1.48 3.04 -0.62
CA GLY A 114 -2.42 2.98 -1.74
C GLY A 114 -2.67 4.36 -2.32
N ALA A 115 -3.12 4.41 -3.55
CA ALA A 115 -3.49 5.64 -4.22
C ALA A 115 -5.00 5.88 -4.16
N ASP A 116 -5.39 7.15 -4.16
CA ASP A 116 -6.80 7.51 -4.26
C ASP A 116 -7.40 7.03 -5.57
N GLY A 117 -8.68 6.71 -5.55
CA GLY A 117 -9.47 6.59 -6.77
C GLY A 117 -9.65 7.97 -7.43
N GLU A 118 -9.91 7.98 -8.72
CA GLU A 118 -10.18 9.23 -9.42
C GLU A 118 -11.58 9.77 -9.10
N ASN A 119 -11.61 11.07 -8.84
CA ASN A 119 -12.84 11.79 -8.57
C ASN A 119 -13.34 12.45 -9.86
N ASN A 120 -14.32 11.86 -10.50
CA ASN A 120 -14.97 12.47 -11.66
C ASN A 120 -16.47 12.54 -11.44
N GLN A 121 -16.89 13.59 -10.74
CA GLN A 121 -18.29 13.99 -10.50
C GLN A 121 -19.27 12.88 -10.07
N PHE A 122 -19.75 12.99 -8.85
CA PHE A 122 -20.87 12.25 -8.24
C PHE A 122 -20.69 10.73 -8.11
N ASP A 123 -21.53 9.94 -8.77
CA ASP A 123 -21.67 8.50 -8.50
C ASP A 123 -20.66 7.60 -9.23
N TYR A 124 -19.77 8.17 -10.02
CA TYR A 124 -18.86 7.43 -10.90
C TYR A 124 -17.39 7.47 -10.46
N CYS A 125 -17.12 7.75 -9.20
CA CYS A 125 -15.76 7.82 -8.67
C CYS A 125 -15.08 6.46 -8.65
N GLY A 126 -13.76 6.44 -8.87
CA GLY A 126 -12.93 5.25 -8.65
C GLY A 126 -12.79 4.94 -7.16
N GLY A 127 -12.68 3.66 -6.82
CA GLY A 127 -12.33 3.20 -5.47
C GLY A 127 -10.85 3.43 -5.15
N GLY A 128 -10.50 3.74 -3.90
CA GLY A 128 -9.12 3.86 -3.45
C GLY A 128 -8.41 2.49 -3.39
N GLY A 129 -7.12 2.45 -3.69
CA GLY A 129 -6.30 1.26 -3.48
C GLY A 129 -5.95 1.06 -2.00
N SER A 130 -5.89 -0.19 -1.52
CA SER A 130 -5.46 -0.48 -0.15
C SER A 130 -4.01 -0.11 0.10
N GLY A 131 -3.64 0.12 1.36
CA GLY A 131 -2.25 0.18 1.78
C GLY A 131 -1.51 -1.13 1.47
N GLY A 132 -0.18 -1.05 1.42
CA GLY A 132 0.70 -2.18 1.20
C GLY A 132 1.18 -2.83 2.50
N ARG A 133 2.25 -3.60 2.41
CA ARG A 133 2.82 -4.35 3.53
C ARG A 133 4.25 -3.89 3.80
N ILE A 134 4.55 -3.63 5.06
CA ILE A 134 5.92 -3.31 5.52
C ILE A 134 6.25 -4.27 6.65
N ALA A 135 7.31 -5.06 6.49
CA ALA A 135 7.85 -5.91 7.55
C ALA A 135 9.32 -5.58 7.77
N VAL A 136 9.69 -5.38 9.03
CA VAL A 136 11.08 -5.17 9.46
C VAL A 136 11.40 -6.17 10.55
N LEU A 137 12.19 -7.18 10.21
CA LEU A 137 12.62 -8.26 11.09
C LEU A 137 14.05 -8.00 11.57
N TYR A 138 14.23 -7.92 12.86
CA TYR A 138 15.54 -7.74 13.50
C TYR A 138 15.68 -8.66 14.71
N ASP A 139 16.91 -8.86 15.17
CA ASP A 139 17.20 -9.57 16.40
C ASP A 139 16.84 -8.68 17.60
N SER A 140 15.78 -9.06 18.33
CA SER A 140 15.25 -8.26 19.47
C SER A 140 16.31 -8.06 20.56
N THR A 141 17.16 -9.06 20.81
CA THR A 141 18.23 -8.98 21.81
C THR A 141 19.32 -7.98 21.40
N ALA A 142 19.75 -8.05 20.13
CA ALA A 142 20.73 -7.11 19.60
C ALA A 142 20.17 -5.68 19.49
N GLN A 143 18.89 -5.56 19.14
CA GLN A 143 18.19 -4.27 19.04
C GLN A 143 17.99 -3.58 20.39
N ALA A 144 17.82 -4.33 21.47
CA ALA A 144 17.64 -3.77 22.83
C ALA A 144 18.83 -2.92 23.30
N ALA A 145 20.04 -3.14 22.75
CA ALA A 145 21.23 -2.36 23.05
C ALA A 145 21.37 -1.09 22.20
N GLU A 146 20.49 -0.90 21.19
CA GLU A 146 20.54 0.22 20.25
C GLU A 146 19.50 1.31 20.61
N PRO A 147 19.76 2.57 20.22
CA PRO A 147 18.74 3.61 20.30
C PRO A 147 17.51 3.23 19.46
N ARG A 148 16.33 3.59 19.95
CA ARG A 148 15.08 3.35 19.22
C ARG A 148 15.12 4.04 17.85
N PRO A 149 14.85 3.33 16.74
CA PRO A 149 14.80 3.93 15.41
C PRO A 149 13.74 5.03 15.32
N ALA A 150 14.09 6.16 14.73
CA ALA A 150 13.18 7.30 14.54
C ALA A 150 12.54 7.32 13.13
N VAL A 151 12.60 6.21 12.41
CA VAL A 151 12.04 6.05 11.06
C VAL A 151 10.52 6.12 11.10
N ARG A 152 9.95 6.81 10.13
CA ARG A 152 8.50 6.92 9.95
C ARG A 152 8.00 5.86 8.97
N PHE A 153 6.82 5.30 9.25
CA PHE A 153 6.18 4.27 8.43
C PHE A 153 4.83 4.77 7.93
N ARG A 154 4.51 4.50 6.67
CA ARG A 154 3.23 4.85 6.05
C ARG A 154 2.73 3.70 5.17
N ALA A 155 1.57 3.18 5.50
CA ALA A 155 0.90 2.15 4.73
C ALA A 155 -0.62 2.44 4.61
N TYR A 156 -0.98 3.72 4.49
CA TYR A 156 -2.38 4.12 4.40
C TYR A 156 -3.03 3.67 3.11
N GLY A 157 -4.32 3.34 3.16
CA GLY A 157 -5.15 3.18 1.98
C GLY A 157 -5.41 4.52 1.29
N GLY A 158 -5.75 4.48 0.01
CA GLY A 158 -6.18 5.63 -0.75
C GLY A 158 -7.67 5.94 -0.50
N THR A 159 -8.09 7.15 -0.81
CA THR A 159 -9.45 7.60 -0.61
C THR A 159 -10.37 7.19 -1.76
N SER A 160 -11.57 6.71 -1.44
CA SER A 160 -12.69 6.62 -2.37
C SER A 160 -13.56 7.86 -2.17
N TYR A 161 -13.80 8.64 -3.23
CA TYR A 161 -14.52 9.91 -3.11
C TYR A 161 -16.05 9.74 -3.07
N ASN A 162 -16.57 8.56 -3.37
CA ASN A 162 -17.99 8.30 -3.26
C ASN A 162 -18.33 7.81 -1.84
N PRO A 163 -19.21 8.49 -1.09
CA PRO A 163 -19.62 8.04 0.23
C PRO A 163 -20.41 6.72 0.22
N LEU A 164 -20.94 6.32 -0.93
CA LEU A 164 -21.63 5.03 -1.14
C LEU A 164 -20.65 3.91 -1.54
N ALA A 165 -19.40 4.25 -1.91
CA ALA A 165 -18.35 3.28 -2.21
C ALA A 165 -17.67 2.85 -0.91
N GLY A 166 -17.36 1.57 -0.79
CA GLY A 166 -16.55 1.07 0.33
C GLY A 166 -15.19 1.78 0.35
N GLN A 167 -14.75 2.25 1.51
CA GLN A 167 -13.41 2.81 1.68
C GLN A 167 -12.36 1.71 1.48
N SER A 168 -11.16 2.11 1.07
CA SER A 168 -10.03 1.20 1.07
C SER A 168 -9.44 1.08 2.48
N ASP A 169 -8.93 -0.08 2.79
CA ASP A 169 -8.30 -0.34 4.08
C ASP A 169 -6.82 0.07 4.07
N ASP A 170 -6.32 0.41 5.26
CA ASP A 170 -4.90 0.62 5.50
C ASP A 170 -4.11 -0.68 5.30
N GLY A 171 -2.79 -0.54 5.16
CA GLY A 171 -1.86 -1.64 5.05
C GLY A 171 -1.44 -2.24 6.39
N THR A 172 -0.42 -3.09 6.36
CA THR A 172 0.12 -3.76 7.53
C THR A 172 1.55 -3.33 7.82
N LEU A 173 1.85 -3.17 9.11
CA LEU A 173 3.20 -3.04 9.65
C LEU A 173 3.48 -4.26 10.52
N TYR A 174 4.59 -4.93 10.26
CA TYR A 174 5.01 -6.11 11.01
C TYR A 174 6.42 -5.92 11.59
N PHE A 175 6.56 -6.14 12.86
CA PHE A 175 7.83 -6.10 13.61
C PHE A 175 7.91 -7.34 14.50
N PRO A 176 9.14 -7.81 14.87
CA PRO A 176 9.28 -8.86 15.87
C PRO A 176 8.66 -8.41 17.20
N ASP A 177 8.04 -9.34 17.92
CA ASP A 177 7.60 -9.05 19.28
C ASP A 177 8.81 -8.67 20.14
N PRO A 178 8.74 -7.58 20.90
CA PRO A 178 9.73 -7.30 21.92
C PRO A 178 9.59 -8.38 22.99
N SER A 179 10.57 -9.28 23.06
CA SER A 179 10.67 -10.31 24.12
C SER A 179 11.09 -9.69 25.45
#